data_23f587b4b092e61875377496b58cef5c
#
_entry.id   23f587b4b092e61875377496b58cef5c
#
_cell.length_a   1.000
_cell.length_b   1.000
_cell.length_c   1.000
_cell.angle_alpha   90.00
_cell.angle_beta   90.00
_cell.angle_gamma   90.00
#
_symmetry.space_group_name_H-M   'P 1'
#
loop_
_entity.id
_entity.type
_entity.pdbx_description
1 polymer ?
#
loop_
_entity_poly.entity_id
_entity_poly.type
_entity_poly.pdbx_seq_one_letter_code
_entity_poly.pdbx_strand_id
1 'polypeptide(L)'
;AEARVPTFTHTREIVESNPDTPIDGAEELRRAAGETGAHMHQCHVHSTSRRHIERVLQTLALARAEGSKVTVEAYPYGAGSTGIGAAFLAPEKLDAWQITPSNIMLLPSGEVIADTTRLKEIRETAPGTACIVTYLDEFDPNDKATLIQSLAYEDSIVASDAMPIFWLDGSNETREWPLPAGGSTHPRTAG
;
A
#
# COMPACT_ATOMS: atom_id res chain seq x y z
N ALA A 1 -16.96 15.68 -8.55
CA ALA A 1 -17.32 17.01 -8.03
C ALA A 1 -18.83 17.17 -7.81
N GLU A 2 -19.68 16.78 -8.75
CA GLU A 2 -21.15 16.93 -8.60
C GLU A 2 -21.72 16.13 -7.43
N ALA A 3 -21.25 14.91 -7.19
CA ALA A 3 -21.70 14.05 -6.10
C ALA A 3 -21.28 14.52 -4.69
N ARG A 4 -20.35 15.49 -4.59
CA ARG A 4 -19.80 16.03 -3.33
C ARG A 4 -19.27 14.96 -2.35
N VAL A 5 -18.84 13.81 -2.86
CA VAL A 5 -18.19 12.75 -2.09
C VAL A 5 -16.71 12.67 -2.47
N PRO A 6 -15.83 12.28 -1.56
CA PRO A 6 -14.42 12.04 -1.89
C PRO A 6 -14.26 10.83 -2.80
N THR A 7 -13.21 10.83 -3.60
CA THR A 7 -12.73 9.62 -4.28
C THR A 7 -11.67 8.97 -3.40
N PHE A 8 -11.76 7.68 -3.19
CA PHE A 8 -10.72 6.88 -2.54
C PHE A 8 -9.87 6.26 -3.63
N THR A 9 -8.59 6.63 -3.66
CA THR A 9 -7.73 6.35 -4.80
C THR A 9 -6.48 5.58 -4.36
N HIS A 10 -6.36 4.33 -4.83
CA HIS A 10 -5.08 3.67 -4.91
C HIS A 10 -4.31 4.30 -6.08
N THR A 11 -3.31 5.12 -5.78
CA THR A 11 -2.55 5.81 -6.83
C THR A 11 -1.68 4.81 -7.60
N ARG A 12 -1.39 5.15 -8.86
CA ARG A 12 -0.38 4.41 -9.63
C ARG A 12 1.01 4.58 -9.00
N GLU A 13 1.96 3.84 -9.52
CA GLU A 13 3.36 3.92 -9.09
C GLU A 13 3.92 5.34 -9.22
N ILE A 14 4.80 5.69 -8.30
CA ILE A 14 5.60 6.92 -8.39
C ILE A 14 6.81 6.70 -9.31
N VAL A 15 7.39 7.78 -9.82
CA VAL A 15 8.52 7.71 -10.76
C VAL A 15 9.75 6.99 -10.20
N GLU A 16 9.95 7.02 -8.89
CA GLU A 16 11.06 6.32 -8.22
C GLU A 16 10.89 4.79 -8.27
N SER A 17 9.68 4.30 -8.27
CA SER A 17 9.39 2.85 -8.37
C SER A 17 9.11 2.38 -9.78
N ASN A 18 8.77 3.29 -10.68
CA ASN A 18 8.57 3.00 -12.09
C ASN A 18 8.98 4.22 -12.94
N PRO A 19 10.26 4.34 -13.30
CA PRO A 19 10.74 5.46 -14.11
C PRO A 19 10.05 5.62 -15.48
N ASP A 20 9.48 4.53 -16.00
CA ASP A 20 8.76 4.51 -17.28
C ASP A 20 7.27 4.89 -17.13
N THR A 21 6.81 5.22 -15.92
CA THR A 21 5.43 5.64 -15.73
C THR A 21 5.15 6.94 -16.52
N PRO A 22 4.03 7.03 -17.24
CA PRO A 22 3.71 8.21 -18.02
C PRO A 22 3.40 9.45 -17.17
N ILE A 23 3.03 9.20 -15.90
CA ILE A 23 2.77 10.24 -14.92
C ILE A 23 3.01 9.69 -13.51
N ASP A 24 3.64 10.46 -12.66
CA ASP A 24 3.81 10.15 -11.24
C ASP A 24 2.45 10.08 -10.53
N GLY A 25 2.26 9.03 -9.71
CA GLY A 25 0.96 8.79 -9.07
C GLY A 25 0.50 9.91 -8.12
N ALA A 26 1.43 10.53 -7.38
CA ALA A 26 1.11 11.65 -6.51
C ALA A 26 0.78 12.91 -7.30
N GLU A 27 1.51 13.17 -8.39
CA GLU A 27 1.26 14.33 -9.26
C GLU A 27 -0.07 14.16 -10.04
N GLU A 28 -0.42 12.95 -10.46
CA GLU A 28 -1.72 12.68 -11.08
C GLU A 28 -2.88 13.01 -10.14
N LEU A 29 -2.77 12.60 -8.88
CA LEU A 29 -3.78 12.88 -7.87
C LEU A 29 -3.89 14.40 -7.60
N ARG A 30 -2.73 15.08 -7.45
CA ARG A 30 -2.68 16.54 -7.31
C ARG A 30 -3.37 17.23 -8.47
N ARG A 31 -3.05 16.88 -9.71
CA ARG A 31 -3.65 17.45 -10.92
C ARG A 31 -5.14 17.17 -10.99
N ALA A 32 -5.57 15.92 -10.73
CA ALA A 32 -6.99 15.57 -10.72
C ALA A 32 -7.78 16.40 -9.71
N ALA A 33 -7.24 16.63 -8.51
CA ALA A 33 -7.86 17.47 -7.50
C ALA A 33 -7.98 18.94 -7.97
N GLY A 34 -6.89 19.51 -8.51
CA GLY A 34 -6.84 20.89 -8.94
C GLY A 34 -7.72 21.17 -10.17
N GLU A 35 -7.64 20.33 -11.19
CA GLU A 35 -8.37 20.51 -12.45
C GLU A 35 -9.88 20.29 -12.31
N THR A 36 -10.31 19.40 -11.41
CA THR A 36 -11.73 19.04 -11.27
C THR A 36 -12.42 19.64 -10.05
N GLY A 37 -11.66 20.15 -9.08
CA GLY A 37 -12.17 20.53 -7.76
C GLY A 37 -12.74 19.38 -6.94
N ALA A 38 -12.48 18.12 -7.34
CA ALA A 38 -12.91 16.94 -6.59
C ALA A 38 -12.08 16.78 -5.30
N HIS A 39 -12.71 16.24 -4.25
CA HIS A 39 -11.98 15.81 -3.07
C HIS A 39 -11.30 14.46 -3.38
N MET A 40 -9.97 14.48 -3.47
CA MET A 40 -9.16 13.31 -3.73
C MET A 40 -8.59 12.78 -2.40
N HIS A 41 -8.83 11.50 -2.11
CA HIS A 41 -8.26 10.82 -0.97
C HIS A 41 -7.27 9.74 -1.44
N GLN A 42 -6.00 9.89 -1.05
CA GLN A 42 -4.97 8.90 -1.36
C GLN A 42 -4.99 7.81 -0.30
N CYS A 43 -5.32 6.59 -0.70
CA CYS A 43 -5.27 5.42 0.16
C CYS A 43 -3.82 5.03 0.47
N HIS A 44 -3.59 4.49 1.67
CA HIS A 44 -2.33 3.86 2.13
C HIS A 44 -1.06 4.52 1.57
N VAL A 45 -0.93 5.84 1.77
CA VAL A 45 0.12 6.67 1.16
C VAL A 45 1.53 6.11 1.36
N HIS A 46 1.84 5.50 2.50
CA HIS A 46 3.15 4.95 2.81
C HIS A 46 3.47 3.67 2.01
N SER A 47 2.48 2.85 1.64
CA SER A 47 2.72 1.63 0.86
C SER A 47 3.09 1.92 -0.59
N THR A 48 2.54 2.99 -1.15
CA THR A 48 2.84 3.45 -2.51
C THR A 48 4.12 4.28 -2.56
N SER A 49 4.39 5.09 -1.52
CA SER A 49 5.53 6.01 -1.46
C SER A 49 6.78 5.38 -0.86
N ARG A 50 6.61 4.51 0.13
CA ARG A 50 7.69 3.85 0.87
C ARG A 50 8.73 4.86 1.35
N ARG A 51 10.02 4.65 1.10
CA ARG A 51 11.11 5.55 1.49
C ARG A 51 11.09 6.92 0.80
N HIS A 52 10.19 7.14 -0.16
CA HIS A 52 9.97 8.42 -0.86
C HIS A 52 8.79 9.22 -0.29
N ILE A 53 8.32 8.86 0.90
CA ILE A 53 7.14 9.45 1.55
C ILE A 53 7.22 10.97 1.67
N GLU A 54 8.39 11.50 2.02
CA GLU A 54 8.58 12.95 2.18
C GLU A 54 8.24 13.71 0.89
N ARG A 55 8.79 13.27 -0.25
CA ARG A 55 8.52 13.88 -1.55
C ARG A 55 7.03 13.82 -1.90
N VAL A 56 6.39 12.67 -1.68
CA VAL A 56 4.95 12.48 -1.97
C VAL A 56 4.11 13.39 -1.09
N LEU A 57 4.36 13.44 0.21
CA LEU A 57 3.64 14.31 1.12
C LEU A 57 3.85 15.80 0.79
N GLN A 58 5.03 16.21 0.32
CA GLN A 58 5.29 17.57 -0.17
C GLN A 58 4.43 17.87 -1.41
N THR A 59 4.31 16.95 -2.36
CA THR A 59 3.44 17.11 -3.54
C THR A 59 1.98 17.33 -3.13
N LEU A 60 1.49 16.58 -2.14
CA LEU A 60 0.13 16.72 -1.63
C LEU A 60 -0.07 18.00 -0.82
N ALA A 61 0.95 18.44 -0.07
CA ALA A 61 0.94 19.69 0.64
C ALA A 61 0.85 20.91 -0.33
N LEU A 62 1.56 20.84 -1.45
CA LEU A 62 1.44 21.85 -2.52
C LEU A 62 0.01 21.89 -3.08
N ALA A 63 -0.61 20.75 -3.34
CA ALA A 63 -1.99 20.70 -3.79
C ALA A 63 -2.95 21.41 -2.81
N ARG A 64 -2.77 21.20 -1.52
CA ARG A 64 -3.58 21.85 -0.47
C ARG A 64 -3.32 23.37 -0.43
N ALA A 65 -2.06 23.79 -0.53
CA ALA A 65 -1.69 25.20 -0.57
C ALA A 65 -2.31 25.94 -1.79
N GLU A 66 -2.52 25.21 -2.88
CA GLU A 66 -3.20 25.69 -4.09
C GLU A 66 -4.74 25.64 -3.97
N GLY A 67 -5.28 25.23 -2.82
CA GLY A 67 -6.71 25.18 -2.54
C GLY A 67 -7.41 23.88 -2.93
N SER A 68 -6.67 22.88 -3.36
CA SER A 68 -7.23 21.55 -3.67
C SER A 68 -7.59 20.78 -2.40
N LYS A 69 -8.67 20.00 -2.47
CA LYS A 69 -9.10 19.12 -1.38
C LYS A 69 -8.41 17.78 -1.53
N VAL A 70 -7.31 17.59 -0.82
CA VAL A 70 -6.55 16.34 -0.78
C VAL A 70 -6.40 15.87 0.65
N THR A 71 -6.73 14.62 0.91
CA THR A 71 -6.53 13.91 2.18
C THR A 71 -5.78 12.62 1.94
N VAL A 72 -5.21 12.04 2.99
CA VAL A 72 -4.46 10.80 2.92
C VAL A 72 -4.84 9.87 4.06
N GLU A 73 -4.58 8.60 3.87
CA GLU A 73 -4.60 7.62 4.94
C GLU A 73 -3.31 6.81 4.97
N ALA A 74 -2.99 6.29 6.13
CA ALA A 74 -1.91 5.35 6.35
C ALA A 74 -2.33 4.29 7.37
N TYR A 75 -1.73 3.12 7.31
CA TYR A 75 -1.89 2.07 8.32
C TYR A 75 -0.54 1.80 9.01
N PRO A 76 -0.55 1.31 10.26
CA PRO A 76 0.66 1.25 11.08
C PRO A 76 1.51 -0.01 10.84
N TYR A 77 1.58 -0.48 9.60
CA TYR A 77 2.32 -1.69 9.23
C TYR A 77 3.27 -1.41 8.06
N GLY A 78 4.43 -2.06 8.07
CA GLY A 78 5.40 -2.03 6.97
C GLY A 78 5.13 -3.06 5.87
N ALA A 79 3.98 -3.69 5.87
CA ALA A 79 3.62 -4.75 4.94
C ALA A 79 2.20 -4.57 4.40
N GLY A 80 1.96 -5.07 3.20
CA GLY A 80 0.65 -5.09 2.56
C GLY A 80 0.33 -6.44 1.96
N SER A 81 -0.96 -6.72 1.71
CA SER A 81 -1.41 -7.94 1.06
C SER A 81 -1.82 -7.69 -0.38
N THR A 82 -1.46 -8.63 -1.27
CA THR A 82 -1.81 -8.58 -2.69
C THR A 82 -1.79 -9.98 -3.31
N GLY A 83 -2.11 -10.08 -4.61
CA GLY A 83 -1.86 -11.30 -5.38
C GLY A 83 -0.44 -11.36 -5.91
N ILE A 84 0.20 -12.54 -5.88
CA ILE A 84 1.57 -12.72 -6.35
C ILE A 84 1.74 -12.36 -7.85
N GLY A 85 0.67 -12.43 -8.63
CA GLY A 85 0.63 -12.01 -10.03
C GLY A 85 0.64 -10.50 -10.26
N ALA A 86 0.57 -9.67 -9.22
CA ALA A 86 0.60 -8.21 -9.35
C ALA A 86 1.79 -7.72 -10.19
N ALA A 87 1.56 -6.74 -11.06
CA ALA A 87 2.55 -6.30 -12.04
C ALA A 87 3.84 -5.76 -11.38
N PHE A 88 3.72 -5.11 -10.22
CA PHE A 88 4.87 -4.57 -9.50
C PHE A 88 5.75 -5.65 -8.84
N LEU A 89 5.23 -6.88 -8.65
CA LEU A 89 5.99 -8.02 -8.15
C LEU A 89 6.69 -8.80 -9.28
N ALA A 90 6.71 -8.29 -10.50
CA ALA A 90 7.52 -8.88 -11.56
C ALA A 90 9.00 -8.83 -11.16
N PRO A 91 9.77 -9.93 -11.38
CA PRO A 91 11.15 -10.03 -10.93
C PRO A 91 12.04 -8.84 -11.33
N GLU A 92 11.82 -8.33 -12.53
CA GLU A 92 12.56 -7.19 -13.09
C GLU A 92 12.19 -5.83 -12.45
N LYS A 93 11.14 -5.78 -11.64
CA LYS A 93 10.69 -4.56 -10.96
C LYS A 93 11.07 -4.50 -9.50
N LEU A 94 11.50 -5.61 -8.89
CA LEU A 94 11.76 -5.68 -7.45
C LEU A 94 12.80 -4.66 -6.99
N ASP A 95 13.86 -4.45 -7.77
CA ASP A 95 14.94 -3.51 -7.44
C ASP A 95 14.40 -2.07 -7.35
N ALA A 96 13.57 -1.64 -8.31
CA ALA A 96 12.92 -0.33 -8.27
C ALA A 96 11.98 -0.18 -7.07
N TRP A 97 11.40 -1.29 -6.62
CA TRP A 97 10.58 -1.35 -5.40
C TRP A 97 11.41 -1.52 -4.13
N GLN A 98 12.74 -1.64 -4.24
CA GLN A 98 13.66 -1.84 -3.11
C GLN A 98 13.26 -3.03 -2.23
N ILE A 99 12.78 -4.09 -2.83
CA ILE A 99 12.43 -5.35 -2.21
C ILE A 99 13.12 -6.50 -2.92
N THR A 100 13.21 -7.63 -2.24
CA THR A 100 13.75 -8.89 -2.75
C THR A 100 12.67 -9.98 -2.66
N PRO A 101 12.83 -11.13 -3.30
CA PRO A 101 11.89 -12.24 -3.13
C PRO A 101 11.62 -12.61 -1.67
N SER A 102 12.62 -12.50 -0.80
CA SER A 102 12.47 -12.79 0.64
C SER A 102 11.56 -11.82 1.41
N ASN A 103 11.19 -10.69 0.81
CA ASN A 103 10.16 -9.81 1.35
C ASN A 103 8.73 -10.29 1.10
N ILE A 104 8.56 -11.39 0.34
CA ILE A 104 7.27 -11.90 -0.10
C ILE A 104 6.97 -13.23 0.60
N MET A 105 5.87 -13.29 1.32
CA MET A 105 5.38 -14.48 1.99
C MET A 105 4.04 -14.92 1.38
N LEU A 106 3.94 -16.18 0.94
CA LEU A 106 2.72 -16.74 0.35
C LEU A 106 1.68 -17.09 1.42
N LEU A 107 0.42 -16.88 1.11
CA LEU A 107 -0.70 -17.27 1.96
C LEU A 107 -1.48 -18.45 1.32
N PRO A 108 -2.00 -19.39 2.10
CA PRO A 108 -1.89 -19.50 3.56
C PRO A 108 -0.65 -20.25 4.03
N SER A 109 0.25 -20.71 3.13
CA SER A 109 1.35 -21.61 3.46
C SER A 109 2.38 -21.01 4.44
N GLY A 110 2.54 -19.68 4.45
CA GLY A 110 3.63 -19.00 5.16
C GLY A 110 4.99 -19.16 4.49
N GLU A 111 5.05 -19.71 3.26
CA GLU A 111 6.29 -19.84 2.50
C GLU A 111 6.86 -18.47 2.17
N VAL A 112 8.08 -18.20 2.61
CA VAL A 112 8.84 -17.03 2.17
C VAL A 112 9.54 -17.37 0.85
N ILE A 113 9.39 -16.53 -0.16
CA ILE A 113 9.96 -16.76 -1.48
C ILE A 113 11.50 -16.71 -1.40
N ALA A 114 12.15 -17.82 -1.71
CA ALA A 114 13.60 -17.96 -1.54
C ALA A 114 14.40 -17.13 -2.54
N ASP A 115 13.97 -17.08 -3.80
CA ASP A 115 14.70 -16.45 -4.88
C ASP A 115 13.80 -16.09 -6.08
N THR A 116 14.40 -15.46 -7.07
CA THR A 116 13.72 -15.03 -8.31
C THR A 116 13.18 -16.20 -9.13
N THR A 117 13.81 -17.38 -9.07
CA THR A 117 13.36 -18.57 -9.79
C THR A 117 12.02 -19.05 -9.22
N ARG A 118 11.95 -19.14 -7.89
CA ARG A 118 10.71 -19.51 -7.19
C ARG A 118 9.61 -18.48 -7.41
N LEU A 119 9.95 -17.19 -7.40
CA LEU A 119 8.99 -16.13 -7.69
C LEU A 119 8.38 -16.28 -9.09
N LYS A 120 9.20 -16.53 -10.13
CA LYS A 120 8.74 -16.75 -11.50
C LYS A 120 7.81 -17.96 -11.58
N GLU A 121 8.22 -19.08 -10.99
CA GLU A 121 7.43 -20.31 -10.98
C GLU A 121 6.02 -20.09 -10.42
N ILE A 122 5.90 -19.47 -9.26
CA ILE A 122 4.59 -19.21 -8.64
C ILE A 122 3.76 -18.22 -9.46
N ARG A 123 4.38 -17.19 -10.00
CA ARG A 123 3.68 -16.21 -10.85
C ARG A 123 3.12 -16.83 -12.13
N GLU A 124 3.80 -17.84 -12.68
CA GLU A 124 3.37 -18.57 -13.87
C GLU A 124 2.31 -19.62 -13.57
N THR A 125 2.47 -20.36 -12.47
CA THR A 125 1.62 -21.52 -12.16
C THR A 125 0.40 -21.17 -11.31
N ALA A 126 0.49 -20.17 -10.45
CA ALA A 126 -0.56 -19.79 -9.51
C ALA A 126 -0.60 -18.26 -9.24
N PRO A 127 -0.80 -17.41 -10.28
CA PRO A 127 -0.73 -15.95 -10.16
C PRO A 127 -1.77 -15.34 -9.21
N GLY A 128 -2.86 -16.05 -8.92
CA GLY A 128 -3.89 -15.65 -7.97
C GLY A 128 -3.55 -15.90 -6.51
N THR A 129 -2.40 -16.52 -6.21
CA THR A 129 -2.01 -16.80 -4.82
C THR A 129 -1.84 -15.49 -4.06
N ALA A 130 -2.53 -15.38 -2.91
CA ALA A 130 -2.39 -14.23 -2.04
C ALA A 130 -1.01 -14.23 -1.36
N CYS A 131 -0.43 -13.06 -1.19
CA CYS A 131 0.85 -12.91 -0.50
C CYS A 131 0.87 -11.64 0.35
N ILE A 132 1.75 -11.64 1.35
CA ILE A 132 2.13 -10.46 2.12
C ILE A 132 3.49 -10.00 1.59
N VAL A 133 3.60 -8.69 1.34
CA VAL A 133 4.85 -8.05 0.91
C VAL A 133 5.29 -7.09 2.00
N THR A 134 6.45 -7.36 2.60
CA THR A 134 7.10 -6.45 3.55
C THR A 134 7.94 -5.46 2.77
N TYR A 135 7.52 -4.21 2.70
CA TYR A 135 8.19 -3.13 1.96
C TYR A 135 8.90 -2.11 2.87
N LEU A 136 8.58 -2.10 4.16
CA LEU A 136 9.29 -1.36 5.20
C LEU A 136 9.49 -2.29 6.40
N ASP A 137 10.70 -2.31 6.94
CA ASP A 137 11.00 -3.07 8.16
C ASP A 137 10.69 -2.23 9.39
N GLU A 138 9.68 -2.60 10.16
CA GLU A 138 9.27 -1.90 11.38
C GLU A 138 10.37 -1.87 12.47
N PHE A 139 11.37 -2.75 12.35
CA PHE A 139 12.52 -2.81 13.26
C PHE A 139 13.72 -1.99 12.77
N ASP A 140 13.76 -1.61 11.48
CA ASP A 140 14.75 -0.66 10.96
C ASP A 140 14.35 0.76 11.36
N PRO A 141 15.25 1.56 11.98
CA PRO A 141 14.92 2.91 12.44
C PRO A 141 14.46 3.87 11.32
N ASN A 142 14.99 3.74 10.10
CA ASN A 142 14.65 4.62 8.98
C ASN A 142 13.27 4.26 8.42
N ASP A 143 12.98 2.98 8.25
CA ASP A 143 11.69 2.50 7.78
C ASP A 143 10.59 2.81 8.81
N LYS A 144 10.90 2.65 10.09
CA LYS A 144 10.02 3.07 11.19
C LYS A 144 9.76 4.58 11.17
N ALA A 145 10.76 5.40 10.92
CA ALA A 145 10.59 6.85 10.78
C ALA A 145 9.66 7.19 9.61
N THR A 146 9.77 6.48 8.49
CA THR A 146 8.87 6.59 7.33
C THR A 146 7.41 6.31 7.71
N LEU A 147 7.16 5.23 8.46
CA LEU A 147 5.83 4.89 8.96
C LEU A 147 5.28 5.99 9.89
N ILE A 148 6.10 6.44 10.84
CA ILE A 148 5.71 7.52 11.77
C ILE A 148 5.39 8.80 11.00
N GLN A 149 6.20 9.17 10.01
CA GLN A 149 5.98 10.36 9.20
C GLN A 149 4.64 10.32 8.45
N SER A 150 4.28 9.16 7.89
CA SER A 150 3.00 8.99 7.20
C SER A 150 1.79 9.06 8.12
N LEU A 151 1.90 8.49 9.33
CA LEU A 151 0.83 8.49 10.33
C LEU A 151 0.67 9.85 11.02
N ALA A 152 1.78 10.57 11.22
CA ALA A 152 1.80 11.88 11.86
C ALA A 152 1.58 13.06 10.90
N TYR A 153 1.40 12.78 9.60
CA TYR A 153 1.12 13.84 8.63
C TYR A 153 -0.21 14.52 8.93
N GLU A 154 -0.24 15.84 8.81
CA GLU A 154 -1.42 16.64 9.10
C GLU A 154 -2.64 16.16 8.30
N ASP A 155 -3.74 15.91 8.99
CA ASP A 155 -4.98 15.35 8.44
C ASP A 155 -4.83 13.94 7.84
N SER A 156 -3.81 13.18 8.22
CA SER A 156 -3.75 11.76 7.89
C SER A 156 -4.79 10.98 8.69
N ILE A 157 -5.52 10.11 8.00
CA ILE A 157 -6.46 9.17 8.62
C ILE A 157 -5.72 7.86 8.88
N VAL A 158 -5.87 7.31 10.08
CA VAL A 158 -5.38 5.96 10.36
C VAL A 158 -6.41 4.96 9.86
N ALA A 159 -6.02 4.14 8.89
CA ALA A 159 -6.84 3.09 8.30
C ALA A 159 -6.24 1.71 8.59
N SER A 160 -6.96 0.65 8.29
CA SER A 160 -6.46 -0.73 8.43
C SER A 160 -6.01 -1.33 7.11
N ASP A 161 -6.52 -0.81 5.99
CA ASP A 161 -6.39 -1.43 4.66
C ASP A 161 -6.75 -2.93 4.69
N ALA A 162 -7.76 -3.26 5.49
CA ALA A 162 -8.13 -4.63 5.76
C ALA A 162 -8.73 -5.29 4.52
N MET A 163 -8.17 -6.43 4.15
CA MET A 163 -8.73 -7.31 3.12
C MET A 163 -9.93 -8.09 3.68
N PRO A 164 -10.87 -8.53 2.84
CA PRO A 164 -11.90 -9.46 3.24
C PRO A 164 -11.29 -10.68 3.94
N ILE A 165 -11.90 -11.10 5.04
CA ILE A 165 -11.44 -12.27 5.78
C ILE A 165 -11.86 -13.52 5.02
N PHE A 166 -10.88 -14.34 4.67
CA PHE A 166 -11.08 -15.67 4.14
C PHE A 166 -10.75 -16.68 5.24
N TRP A 167 -11.73 -17.45 5.65
CA TRP A 167 -11.48 -18.53 6.59
C TRP A 167 -10.79 -19.69 5.88
N LEU A 168 -9.72 -20.20 6.44
CA LEU A 168 -8.93 -21.30 5.84
C LEU A 168 -9.73 -22.61 5.67
N ASP A 169 -10.81 -22.77 6.40
CA ASP A 169 -11.73 -23.90 6.31
C ASP A 169 -12.80 -23.73 5.22
N GLY A 170 -12.72 -22.65 4.43
CA GLY A 170 -13.69 -22.38 3.35
C GLY A 170 -15.07 -21.92 3.83
N SER A 171 -15.28 -21.70 5.13
CA SER A 171 -16.54 -21.19 5.65
C SER A 171 -16.66 -19.68 5.36
N ASN A 172 -17.89 -19.25 5.06
CA ASN A 172 -18.25 -17.82 4.97
C ASN A 172 -18.99 -17.35 6.23
N GLU A 173 -18.87 -18.10 7.32
CA GLU A 173 -19.57 -17.78 8.55
C GLU A 173 -19.01 -16.52 9.21
N THR A 174 -19.89 -15.68 9.71
CA THR A 174 -19.50 -14.59 10.60
C THR A 174 -19.03 -15.19 11.92
N ARG A 175 -17.77 -15.01 12.26
CA ARG A 175 -17.19 -15.50 13.51
C ARG A 175 -16.99 -14.35 14.48
N GLU A 176 -17.25 -14.65 15.76
CA GLU A 176 -16.97 -13.71 16.82
C GLU A 176 -15.47 -13.55 17.04
N TRP A 177 -15.11 -12.42 17.59
CA TRP A 177 -13.76 -12.05 18.00
C TRP A 177 -13.20 -13.03 19.08
N PRO A 178 -11.91 -13.37 19.09
CA PRO A 178 -10.84 -12.83 18.28
C PRO A 178 -10.76 -13.47 16.89
N LEU A 179 -10.45 -12.64 15.88
CA LEU A 179 -10.20 -13.11 14.53
C LEU A 179 -8.88 -13.90 14.49
N PRO A 180 -8.75 -14.92 13.62
CA PRO A 180 -7.50 -15.64 13.46
C PRO A 180 -6.40 -14.72 12.93
N ALA A 181 -5.16 -15.05 13.26
CA ALA A 181 -3.99 -14.35 12.73
C ALA A 181 -4.03 -14.30 11.20
N GLY A 182 -3.91 -13.12 10.64
CA GLY A 182 -4.02 -12.86 9.19
C GLY A 182 -5.25 -12.05 8.79
N GLY A 183 -6.29 -11.99 9.65
CA GLY A 183 -7.44 -11.12 9.45
C GLY A 183 -7.35 -9.88 10.35
N SER A 184 -6.24 -9.18 10.37
CA SER A 184 -6.11 -7.99 11.19
C SER A 184 -6.95 -6.87 10.62
N THR A 185 -8.19 -6.80 11.05
CA THR A 185 -9.06 -5.63 10.87
C THR A 185 -8.82 -4.59 11.94
N HIS A 186 -7.90 -4.86 12.89
CA HIS A 186 -7.59 -3.90 13.93
C HIS A 186 -6.37 -3.10 13.54
N PRO A 187 -6.54 -1.77 13.38
CA PRO A 187 -5.40 -0.91 13.51
C PRO A 187 -4.74 -1.25 14.84
N ARG A 188 -3.43 -1.37 14.88
CA ARG A 188 -2.69 -1.23 16.12
C ARG A 188 -2.97 0.19 16.61
N THR A 189 -4.14 0.41 17.18
CA THR A 189 -4.42 1.68 17.85
C THR A 189 -3.36 1.80 18.90
N ALA A 190 -2.54 2.81 18.74
CA ALA A 190 -1.55 3.17 19.69
C ALA A 190 -2.22 3.27 21.07
N GLY A 191 -1.81 2.37 21.99
CA GLY A 191 -1.93 2.66 23.38
C GLY A 191 -0.88 3.68 23.76
#